data_e2d7eb4d1f3143a58f188539bed97851
#
_entry.id   e2d7eb4d1f3143a58f188539bed97851
#
_cell.length_a   1.000
_cell.length_b   1.000
_cell.length_c   1.000
_cell.angle_alpha   90.00
_cell.angle_beta   90.00
_cell.angle_gamma   90.00
#
_symmetry.space_group_name_H-M   'P 1'
#
loop_
_entity.id
_entity.type
_entity.pdbx_description
1 polymer ?
#
loop_
_entity_poly.entity_id
_entity_poly.type
_entity_poly.pdbx_seq_one_letter_code
_entity_poly.pdbx_strand_id
1 'polypeptide(L)'
;MRNTRLRICVLLAALLQIPAITIAQNEATPSKGMWANVKRVPVGDELVVTLKDGKNVKGRLSEVSDTTLVLTRGKQTNELEREKVLRVYRLAHKSAATATLIGAGVGFAAGAGIGAAVGVKQDVTFTITVPVFGGIGAAAGALAGYAIGSRQPRVLIYDAKVLETLPSPAQVKQR
;
A
#
# COMPACT_ATOMS: atom_id res chain seq x y z
N MET A 1 31.43 35.61 -16.59
CA MET A 1 31.16 34.64 -15.51
C MET A 1 29.94 34.95 -14.63
N ARG A 2 29.46 36.19 -14.55
CA ARG A 2 28.32 36.61 -13.69
C ARG A 2 26.93 36.16 -14.22
N ASN A 3 26.79 36.02 -15.53
CA ASN A 3 25.50 35.66 -16.15
C ASN A 3 25.19 34.15 -16.12
N THR A 4 26.20 33.33 -15.95
CA THR A 4 26.01 31.84 -15.89
C THR A 4 25.42 31.45 -14.53
N ARG A 5 25.84 32.10 -13.44
CA ARG A 5 25.28 31.81 -12.10
C ARG A 5 23.83 32.28 -11.97
N LEU A 6 23.46 33.38 -12.60
CA LEU A 6 22.10 33.89 -12.62
C LEU A 6 21.15 32.95 -13.41
N ARG A 7 21.62 32.40 -14.52
CA ARG A 7 20.84 31.43 -15.33
C ARG A 7 20.61 30.11 -14.63
N ILE A 8 21.59 29.63 -13.85
CA ILE A 8 21.46 28.41 -13.04
C ILE A 8 20.47 28.61 -11.89
N CYS A 9 20.49 29.76 -11.21
CA CYS A 9 19.51 30.08 -10.17
C CYS A 9 18.07 30.20 -10.69
N VAL A 10 17.88 30.75 -11.90
CA VAL A 10 16.54 30.86 -12.49
C VAL A 10 16.01 29.48 -12.91
N LEU A 11 16.87 28.61 -13.44
CA LEU A 11 16.49 27.21 -13.78
C LEU A 11 16.17 26.38 -12.54
N LEU A 12 16.91 26.55 -11.43
CA LEU A 12 16.60 25.87 -10.17
C LEU A 12 15.28 26.36 -9.55
N ALA A 13 14.98 27.65 -9.64
CA ALA A 13 13.74 28.21 -9.13
C ALA A 13 12.50 27.75 -9.92
N ALA A 14 12.65 27.52 -11.23
CA ALA A 14 11.56 27.01 -12.09
C ALA A 14 11.23 25.54 -11.79
N LEU A 15 12.18 24.75 -11.26
CA LEU A 15 11.95 23.34 -10.91
C LEU A 15 11.17 23.15 -9.59
N LEU A 16 11.05 24.20 -8.77
CA LEU A 16 10.35 24.13 -7.48
C LEU A 16 8.84 24.43 -7.58
N GLN A 17 8.34 24.79 -8.75
CA GLN A 17 6.91 25.02 -8.97
C GLN A 17 6.22 23.69 -9.37
N ILE A 18 6.31 22.68 -8.53
CA ILE A 18 5.41 21.52 -8.65
C ILE A 18 4.05 21.99 -8.12
N PRO A 19 3.01 22.13 -8.98
CA PRO A 19 1.68 22.42 -8.47
C PRO A 19 1.34 21.25 -7.53
N ALA A 20 1.08 21.57 -6.26
CA ALA A 20 0.49 20.61 -5.34
C ALA A 20 -0.85 20.19 -5.94
N ILE A 21 -0.88 19.08 -6.65
CA ILE A 21 -2.11 18.43 -7.07
C ILE A 21 -2.76 17.99 -5.76
N THR A 22 -3.60 18.86 -5.24
CA THR A 22 -4.51 18.54 -4.16
C THR A 22 -5.48 17.51 -4.73
N ILE A 23 -5.13 16.23 -4.65
CA ILE A 23 -6.07 15.15 -4.83
C ILE A 23 -7.05 15.32 -3.67
N ALA A 24 -8.18 15.96 -3.96
CA ALA A 24 -9.33 15.98 -3.07
C ALA A 24 -9.76 14.51 -2.93
N GLN A 25 -9.22 13.84 -1.93
CA GLN A 25 -9.69 12.55 -1.48
C GLN A 25 -11.04 12.79 -0.80
N ASN A 26 -12.07 12.91 -1.63
CA ASN A 26 -13.45 12.83 -1.19
C ASN A 26 -13.75 11.34 -0.92
N GLU A 27 -12.93 10.71 -0.08
CA GLU A 27 -13.26 9.45 0.54
C GLU A 27 -14.32 9.76 1.59
N ALA A 28 -15.58 9.63 1.17
CA ALA A 28 -16.63 9.35 2.12
C ALA A 28 -16.13 8.19 2.98
N THR A 29 -15.66 8.53 4.18
CA THR A 29 -15.10 7.56 5.12
C THR A 29 -16.16 6.47 5.27
N PRO A 30 -15.98 5.27 4.71
CA PRO A 30 -16.97 4.23 4.89
C PRO A 30 -17.04 3.99 6.38
N SER A 31 -18.22 4.10 6.96
CA SER A 31 -18.43 3.85 8.38
C SER A 31 -17.87 2.46 8.67
N LYS A 32 -16.71 2.45 9.33
CA LYS A 32 -15.95 1.23 9.62
C LYS A 32 -16.88 0.32 10.40
N GLY A 33 -17.16 -0.88 9.85
CA GLY A 33 -17.95 -1.87 10.54
C GLY A 33 -19.24 -2.32 9.85
N MET A 34 -19.70 -1.63 8.81
CA MET A 34 -20.93 -2.05 8.12
C MET A 34 -20.71 -3.22 7.18
N TRP A 35 -21.61 -4.21 7.22
CA TRP A 35 -21.64 -5.34 6.27
C TRP A 35 -21.77 -4.89 4.82
N ALA A 36 -22.40 -3.75 4.58
CA ALA A 36 -22.48 -3.12 3.27
C ALA A 36 -21.10 -2.87 2.62
N ASN A 37 -20.05 -2.68 3.42
CA ASN A 37 -18.69 -2.53 2.90
C ASN A 37 -18.14 -3.85 2.37
N VAL A 38 -18.51 -4.99 2.96
CA VAL A 38 -18.13 -6.32 2.47
C VAL A 38 -18.79 -6.57 1.12
N LYS A 39 -20.04 -6.15 0.93
CA LYS A 39 -20.76 -6.26 -0.36
C LYS A 39 -20.13 -5.44 -1.49
N ARG A 40 -19.41 -4.38 -1.17
CA ARG A 40 -18.71 -3.53 -2.16
C ARG A 40 -17.35 -4.09 -2.57
N VAL A 41 -16.87 -5.13 -1.91
CA VAL A 41 -15.60 -5.76 -2.28
C VAL A 41 -15.75 -6.48 -3.61
N PRO A 42 -14.86 -6.23 -4.57
CA PRO A 42 -14.88 -6.95 -5.84
C PRO A 42 -14.72 -8.46 -5.64
N VAL A 43 -15.49 -9.24 -6.40
CA VAL A 43 -15.31 -10.69 -6.47
C VAL A 43 -13.90 -11.00 -6.99
N GLY A 44 -13.25 -12.00 -6.39
CA GLY A 44 -11.87 -12.37 -6.67
C GLY A 44 -10.84 -11.75 -5.73
N ASP A 45 -11.20 -10.73 -4.94
CA ASP A 45 -10.33 -10.15 -3.94
C ASP A 45 -10.00 -11.12 -2.81
N GLU A 46 -8.79 -11.04 -2.30
CA GLU A 46 -8.33 -11.90 -1.22
C GLU A 46 -8.72 -11.31 0.12
N LEU A 47 -9.48 -12.09 0.89
CA LEU A 47 -9.98 -11.73 2.21
C LEU A 47 -9.42 -12.63 3.29
N VAL A 48 -9.28 -12.06 4.49
CA VAL A 48 -9.05 -12.80 5.73
C VAL A 48 -10.22 -12.51 6.65
N VAL A 49 -10.97 -13.52 6.98
CA VAL A 49 -12.14 -13.46 7.86
C VAL A 49 -11.79 -14.07 9.19
N THR A 50 -11.93 -13.30 10.25
CA THR A 50 -11.83 -13.79 11.62
C THR A 50 -13.23 -14.11 12.11
N LEU A 51 -13.44 -15.32 12.55
CA LEU A 51 -14.71 -15.81 13.11
C LEU A 51 -14.77 -15.53 14.63
N LYS A 52 -15.95 -15.57 15.20
CA LYS A 52 -16.19 -15.39 16.65
C LYS A 52 -15.52 -16.49 17.49
N ASP A 53 -15.29 -17.67 16.95
CA ASP A 53 -14.56 -18.77 17.57
C ASP A 53 -13.02 -18.60 17.55
N GLY A 54 -12.53 -17.45 17.02
CA GLY A 54 -11.11 -17.13 16.90
C GLY A 54 -10.41 -17.71 15.68
N LYS A 55 -11.08 -18.53 14.87
CA LYS A 55 -10.49 -19.06 13.62
C LYS A 55 -10.37 -17.98 12.55
N ASN A 56 -9.29 -18.10 11.78
CA ASN A 56 -9.06 -17.24 10.61
C ASN A 56 -9.22 -18.06 9.33
N VAL A 57 -10.14 -17.63 8.48
CA VAL A 57 -10.36 -18.21 7.16
C VAL A 57 -9.84 -17.25 6.11
N LYS A 58 -8.90 -17.71 5.28
CA LYS A 58 -8.33 -16.94 4.18
C LYS A 58 -8.82 -17.54 2.85
N GLY A 59 -9.30 -16.68 1.95
CA GLY A 59 -9.76 -17.10 0.63
C GLY A 59 -10.05 -15.91 -0.27
N ARG A 60 -10.38 -16.20 -1.52
CA ARG A 60 -10.86 -15.19 -2.47
C ARG A 60 -12.37 -15.08 -2.36
N LEU A 61 -12.87 -13.86 -2.39
CA LEU A 61 -14.30 -13.62 -2.40
C LEU A 61 -14.91 -14.19 -3.67
N SER A 62 -15.82 -15.15 -3.51
CA SER A 62 -16.60 -15.72 -4.62
C SER A 62 -17.99 -15.08 -4.68
N GLU A 63 -18.66 -14.99 -3.53
CA GLU A 63 -19.98 -14.42 -3.43
C GLU A 63 -20.19 -13.80 -2.05
N VAL A 64 -21.04 -12.78 -1.98
CA VAL A 64 -21.46 -12.16 -0.72
C VAL A 64 -22.95 -11.83 -0.77
N SER A 65 -23.66 -12.27 0.26
CA SER A 65 -25.08 -11.95 0.45
C SER A 65 -25.29 -11.17 1.77
N ASP A 66 -26.54 -10.91 2.13
CA ASP A 66 -26.87 -10.25 3.40
C ASP A 66 -26.55 -11.12 4.63
N THR A 67 -26.59 -12.44 4.46
CA THR A 67 -26.45 -13.43 5.52
C THR A 67 -25.21 -14.31 5.39
N THR A 68 -24.63 -14.43 4.19
CA THR A 68 -23.54 -15.35 3.92
C THR A 68 -22.38 -14.70 3.16
N LEU A 69 -21.18 -15.23 3.37
CA LEU A 69 -19.94 -14.87 2.70
C LEU A 69 -19.27 -16.14 2.19
N VAL A 70 -19.11 -16.27 0.89
CA VAL A 70 -18.50 -17.43 0.25
C VAL A 70 -17.07 -17.11 -0.14
N LEU A 71 -16.12 -17.86 0.43
CA LEU A 71 -14.70 -17.76 0.13
C LEU A 71 -14.21 -19.02 -0.55
N THR A 72 -13.49 -18.86 -1.66
CA THR A 72 -12.85 -19.95 -2.38
C THR A 72 -11.33 -19.94 -2.17
N ARG A 73 -10.77 -21.10 -1.82
CA ARG A 73 -9.33 -21.32 -1.70
C ARG A 73 -8.92 -22.56 -2.47
N GLY A 74 -8.39 -22.37 -3.67
CA GLY A 74 -8.10 -23.47 -4.60
C GLY A 74 -9.38 -24.18 -5.03
N LYS A 75 -9.52 -25.45 -4.66
CA LYS A 75 -10.73 -26.25 -4.92
C LYS A 75 -11.74 -26.28 -3.76
N GLN A 76 -11.40 -25.66 -2.64
CA GLN A 76 -12.26 -25.64 -1.46
C GLN A 76 -13.07 -24.34 -1.43
N THR A 77 -14.36 -24.47 -1.21
CA THR A 77 -15.30 -23.37 -1.00
C THR A 77 -15.75 -23.41 0.44
N ASN A 78 -15.61 -22.29 1.14
CA ASN A 78 -16.05 -22.12 2.52
C ASN A 78 -17.18 -21.11 2.53
N GLU A 79 -18.34 -21.53 2.94
CA GLU A 79 -19.48 -20.66 3.20
C GLU A 79 -19.49 -20.25 4.67
N LEU A 80 -19.51 -18.97 4.92
CA LEU A 80 -19.44 -18.36 6.25
C LEU A 80 -20.70 -17.55 6.51
N GLU A 81 -21.44 -17.91 7.55
CA GLU A 81 -22.60 -17.15 8.00
C GLU A 81 -22.15 -15.82 8.63
N ARG A 82 -22.81 -14.73 8.28
CA ARG A 82 -22.50 -13.39 8.80
C ARG A 82 -22.47 -13.35 10.34
N GLU A 83 -23.35 -14.10 10.98
CA GLU A 83 -23.44 -14.13 12.46
C GLU A 83 -22.20 -14.70 13.12
N LYS A 84 -21.49 -15.59 12.44
CA LYS A 84 -20.23 -16.19 12.88
C LYS A 84 -19.02 -15.33 12.59
N VAL A 85 -19.16 -14.31 11.72
CA VAL A 85 -18.06 -13.41 11.32
C VAL A 85 -17.87 -12.33 12.37
N LEU A 86 -16.64 -12.23 12.90
CA LEU A 86 -16.22 -11.17 13.81
C LEU A 86 -15.60 -10.00 13.06
N ARG A 87 -14.65 -10.27 12.14
CA ARG A 87 -13.94 -9.24 11.37
C ARG A 87 -13.63 -9.71 9.96
N VAL A 88 -13.66 -8.78 9.02
CA VAL A 88 -13.23 -9.02 7.64
C VAL A 88 -12.13 -8.04 7.29
N TYR A 89 -10.99 -8.58 6.82
CA TYR A 89 -9.86 -7.82 6.32
C TYR A 89 -9.69 -8.09 4.82
N ARG A 90 -9.51 -7.05 4.06
CA ARG A 90 -9.07 -7.13 2.66
C ARG A 90 -7.56 -7.10 2.61
N LEU A 91 -6.97 -8.02 1.87
CA LEU A 91 -5.55 -7.98 1.57
C LEU A 91 -5.33 -7.06 0.37
N ALA A 92 -4.65 -5.94 0.58
CA ALA A 92 -4.30 -5.07 -0.53
C ALA A 92 -3.23 -5.75 -1.39
N HIS A 93 -3.53 -5.96 -2.67
CA HIS A 93 -2.57 -6.47 -3.65
C HIS A 93 -1.54 -5.39 -3.96
N LYS A 94 -0.49 -5.31 -3.15
CA LYS A 94 0.72 -4.60 -3.54
C LYS A 94 1.64 -5.60 -4.22
N SER A 95 1.95 -5.37 -5.50
CA SER A 95 2.92 -6.19 -6.21
C SER A 95 4.30 -6.00 -5.59
N ALA A 96 4.85 -7.06 -4.99
CA ALA A 96 6.22 -7.06 -4.48
C ALA A 96 7.20 -6.71 -5.60
N ALA A 97 6.92 -7.14 -6.84
CA ALA A 97 7.72 -6.81 -8.01
C ALA A 97 7.79 -5.29 -8.26
N THR A 98 6.65 -4.59 -8.19
CA THR A 98 6.63 -3.13 -8.36
C THR A 98 7.43 -2.42 -7.26
N ALA A 99 7.27 -2.84 -6.01
CA ALA A 99 8.03 -2.28 -4.90
C ALA A 99 9.54 -2.56 -5.02
N THR A 100 9.91 -3.74 -5.50
CA THR A 100 11.31 -4.11 -5.78
C THR A 100 11.91 -3.25 -6.87
N LEU A 101 11.18 -3.04 -7.98
CA LEU A 101 11.65 -2.20 -9.08
C LEU A 101 11.83 -0.73 -8.66
N ILE A 102 10.89 -0.19 -7.91
CA ILE A 102 11.01 1.17 -7.35
C ILE A 102 12.21 1.25 -6.41
N GLY A 103 12.37 0.28 -5.52
CA GLY A 103 13.50 0.21 -4.60
C GLY A 103 14.84 0.11 -5.33
N ALA A 104 14.93 -0.73 -6.37
CA ALA A 104 16.12 -0.85 -7.19
C ALA A 104 16.46 0.45 -7.92
N GLY A 105 15.47 1.13 -8.50
CA GLY A 105 15.68 2.41 -9.20
C GLY A 105 16.16 3.51 -8.27
N VAL A 106 15.53 3.68 -7.12
CA VAL A 106 15.95 4.66 -6.10
C VAL A 106 17.35 4.32 -5.56
N GLY A 107 17.60 3.05 -5.26
CA GLY A 107 18.89 2.58 -4.77
C GLY A 107 20.01 2.79 -5.80
N PHE A 108 19.74 2.52 -7.09
CA PHE A 108 20.69 2.80 -8.16
C PHE A 108 21.02 4.29 -8.27
N ALA A 109 20.01 5.14 -8.27
CA ALA A 109 20.21 6.61 -8.36
C ALA A 109 21.03 7.16 -7.20
N ALA A 110 20.75 6.70 -5.97
CA ALA A 110 21.50 7.09 -4.78
C ALA A 110 22.95 6.56 -4.83
N GLY A 111 23.14 5.29 -5.16
CA GLY A 111 24.46 4.67 -5.30
C GLY A 111 25.30 5.31 -6.40
N ALA A 112 24.72 5.56 -7.56
CA ALA A 112 25.39 6.23 -8.67
C ALA A 112 25.80 7.66 -8.30
N GLY A 113 24.97 8.40 -7.56
CA GLY A 113 25.30 9.72 -7.05
C GLY A 113 26.50 9.71 -6.10
N ILE A 114 26.57 8.74 -5.18
CA ILE A 114 27.72 8.54 -4.29
C ILE A 114 28.95 8.16 -5.12
N GLY A 115 28.82 7.22 -6.08
CA GLY A 115 29.92 6.81 -6.94
C GLY A 115 30.49 7.96 -7.77
N ALA A 116 29.64 8.85 -8.26
CA ALA A 116 30.07 10.06 -8.96
C ALA A 116 30.84 11.01 -8.05
N ALA A 117 30.36 11.24 -6.82
CA ALA A 117 31.01 12.13 -5.86
C ALA A 117 32.40 11.63 -5.42
N VAL A 118 32.55 10.30 -5.26
CA VAL A 118 33.83 9.66 -4.90
C VAL A 118 34.78 9.68 -6.08
N GLY A 119 34.29 9.37 -7.30
CA GLY A 119 35.12 9.37 -8.51
C GLY A 119 35.76 10.70 -8.82
N VAL A 120 35.05 11.81 -8.61
CA VAL A 120 35.57 13.17 -8.83
C VAL A 120 36.67 13.55 -7.82
N LYS A 121 36.65 13.01 -6.61
CA LYS A 121 37.64 13.34 -5.57
C LYS A 121 38.93 12.54 -5.68
N GLN A 122 38.92 11.39 -6.30
CA GLN A 122 40.05 10.44 -6.29
C GLN A 122 40.66 10.18 -7.67
N ASP A 123 40.31 10.96 -8.68
CA ASP A 123 40.76 10.73 -10.09
C ASP A 123 40.53 9.30 -10.59
N VAL A 124 39.68 8.55 -9.91
CA VAL A 124 39.28 7.21 -10.30
C VAL A 124 38.29 7.31 -11.46
N THR A 125 38.50 6.53 -12.48
CA THR A 125 37.72 6.59 -13.71
C THR A 125 36.20 6.48 -13.42
N PHE A 126 35.49 7.56 -13.68
CA PHE A 126 34.01 7.69 -13.53
C PHE A 126 33.26 6.50 -14.14
N THR A 127 33.81 5.90 -15.16
CA THR A 127 33.29 4.73 -15.88
C THR A 127 33.16 3.49 -14.99
N ILE A 128 33.97 3.36 -13.93
CA ILE A 128 33.97 2.18 -13.04
C ILE A 128 33.20 2.46 -11.76
N THR A 129 33.38 3.64 -11.16
CA THR A 129 32.78 3.94 -9.83
C THR A 129 31.26 4.07 -9.90
N VAL A 130 30.71 4.72 -10.91
CA VAL A 130 29.27 4.90 -11.05
C VAL A 130 28.51 3.59 -11.19
N PRO A 131 28.88 2.66 -12.09
CA PRO A 131 28.17 1.38 -12.21
C PRO A 131 28.36 0.47 -10.99
N VAL A 132 29.52 0.48 -10.34
CA VAL A 132 29.74 -0.34 -9.14
C VAL A 132 28.88 0.13 -7.98
N PHE A 133 28.95 1.41 -7.62
CA PHE A 133 28.13 1.96 -6.53
C PHE A 133 26.63 1.98 -6.87
N GLY A 134 26.28 2.23 -8.14
CA GLY A 134 24.91 2.15 -8.61
C GLY A 134 24.36 0.72 -8.52
N GLY A 135 25.17 -0.29 -8.91
CA GLY A 135 24.81 -1.70 -8.81
C GLY A 135 24.59 -2.16 -7.35
N ILE A 136 25.49 -1.79 -6.44
CA ILE A 136 25.33 -2.07 -5.00
C ILE A 136 24.08 -1.39 -4.46
N GLY A 137 23.86 -0.11 -4.80
CA GLY A 137 22.68 0.63 -4.40
C GLY A 137 21.39 0.00 -4.93
N ALA A 138 21.38 -0.42 -6.21
CA ALA A 138 20.24 -1.12 -6.82
C ALA A 138 19.92 -2.43 -6.10
N ALA A 139 20.92 -3.24 -5.77
CA ALA A 139 20.74 -4.50 -5.05
C ALA A 139 20.17 -4.27 -3.65
N ALA A 140 20.73 -3.34 -2.88
CA ALA A 140 20.25 -2.99 -1.56
C ALA A 140 18.83 -2.43 -1.61
N GLY A 141 18.54 -1.53 -2.56
CA GLY A 141 17.21 -0.96 -2.77
C GLY A 141 16.18 -1.99 -3.22
N ALA A 142 16.56 -2.95 -4.06
CA ALA A 142 15.70 -4.06 -4.47
C ALA A 142 15.31 -4.95 -3.28
N LEU A 143 16.27 -5.30 -2.42
CA LEU A 143 16.02 -6.10 -1.22
C LEU A 143 15.09 -5.37 -0.24
N ALA A 144 15.32 -4.07 -0.01
CA ALA A 144 14.44 -3.24 0.83
C ALA A 144 13.04 -3.13 0.23
N GLY A 145 12.94 -2.88 -1.08
CA GLY A 145 11.68 -2.80 -1.81
C GLY A 145 10.89 -4.11 -1.75
N TYR A 146 11.60 -5.25 -1.90
CA TYR A 146 10.99 -6.57 -1.77
C TYR A 146 10.43 -6.79 -0.34
N ALA A 147 11.24 -6.50 0.69
CA ALA A 147 10.84 -6.67 2.09
C ALA A 147 9.61 -5.81 2.45
N ILE A 148 9.52 -4.59 1.91
CA ILE A 148 8.36 -3.71 2.10
C ILE A 148 7.17 -4.19 1.29
N GLY A 149 7.39 -4.57 0.02
CA GLY A 149 6.33 -5.00 -0.91
C GLY A 149 5.74 -6.36 -0.56
N SER A 150 6.51 -7.25 0.07
CA SER A 150 6.02 -8.57 0.50
C SER A 150 5.07 -8.51 1.69
N ARG A 151 5.07 -7.42 2.46
CA ARG A 151 4.10 -7.21 3.53
C ARG A 151 2.76 -6.82 2.93
N GLN A 152 1.78 -7.72 2.97
CA GLN A 152 0.42 -7.44 2.53
C GLN A 152 -0.30 -6.63 3.61
N PRO A 153 -0.57 -5.33 3.43
CA PRO A 153 -1.33 -4.56 4.40
C PRO A 153 -2.76 -5.09 4.45
N ARG A 154 -3.25 -5.31 5.67
CA ARG A 154 -4.62 -5.74 5.95
C ARG A 154 -5.47 -4.51 6.18
N VAL A 155 -6.45 -4.28 5.35
CA VAL A 155 -7.42 -3.21 5.50
C VAL A 155 -8.67 -3.78 6.17
N LEU A 156 -9.01 -3.29 7.36
CA LEU A 156 -10.23 -3.68 8.06
C LEU A 156 -11.45 -3.11 7.32
N ILE A 157 -12.35 -3.97 6.87
CA ILE A 157 -13.57 -3.60 6.15
C ILE A 157 -14.80 -3.73 7.05
N TYR A 158 -14.84 -4.78 7.89
CA TYR A 158 -15.96 -5.09 8.76
C TYR A 158 -15.47 -5.47 10.16
N ASP A 159 -16.16 -4.94 11.19
CA ASP A 159 -15.97 -5.33 12.59
C ASP A 159 -17.32 -5.37 13.29
N ALA A 160 -17.74 -6.56 13.71
CA ALA A 160 -19.01 -6.77 14.41
C ALA A 160 -19.08 -6.03 15.74
N LYS A 161 -17.94 -5.82 16.44
CA LYS A 161 -17.90 -5.12 17.74
C LYS A 161 -18.23 -3.64 17.63
N VAL A 162 -17.91 -3.00 16.50
CA VAL A 162 -18.21 -1.58 16.29
C VAL A 162 -19.71 -1.35 16.22
N LEU A 163 -20.47 -2.33 15.72
CA LEU A 163 -21.94 -2.23 15.64
C LEU A 163 -22.62 -2.32 17.01
N GLU A 164 -22.03 -3.05 17.96
CA GLU A 164 -22.54 -3.16 19.33
C GLU A 164 -22.31 -1.87 20.15
N THR A 165 -21.29 -1.07 19.76
CA THR A 165 -20.92 0.17 20.50
C THR A 165 -21.62 1.41 19.97
N LEU A 166 -22.29 1.34 18.83
CA LEU A 166 -23.07 2.46 18.30
C LEU A 166 -24.38 2.58 19.11
N PRO A 167 -24.68 3.76 19.70
CA PRO A 167 -25.94 3.96 20.39
C PRO A 167 -27.09 3.69 19.42
N SER A 168 -28.06 2.88 19.88
CA SER A 168 -29.26 2.57 19.10
C SER A 168 -29.95 3.87 18.67
N PRO A 169 -30.42 3.96 17.41
CA PRO A 169 -31.13 5.16 16.91
C PRO A 169 -32.34 5.57 17.78
N ALA A 170 -32.83 4.69 18.65
CA ALA A 170 -33.86 5.00 19.63
C ALA A 170 -33.41 5.99 20.72
N GLN A 171 -32.10 6.10 21.01
CA GLN A 171 -31.62 7.01 22.07
C GLN A 171 -31.27 8.42 21.57
N VAL A 172 -31.18 8.64 20.26
CA VAL A 172 -30.88 9.96 19.67
C VAL A 172 -32.13 10.89 19.67
N LYS A 173 -33.31 10.36 19.85
CA LYS A 173 -34.60 11.11 19.78
C LYS A 173 -35.06 11.71 21.11
N GLN A 174 -34.28 11.58 22.19
CA GLN A 174 -34.63 12.08 23.53
C GLN A 174 -33.70 13.18 24.07
N ARG A 175 -32.97 13.90 23.20
CA ARG A 175 -32.27 15.13 23.60
C ARG A 175 -32.69 16.32 22.78
#